data_924c7a699f72c5f301fd92df214ad909
#
_entry.id   924c7a699f72c5f301fd92df214ad909
#
_cell.length_a   1.000
_cell.length_b   1.000
_cell.length_c   1.000
_cell.angle_alpha   90.00
_cell.angle_beta   90.00
_cell.angle_gamma   90.00
#
_symmetry.space_group_name_H-M   'P 1'
#
loop_
_entity.id
_entity.type
_entity.pdbx_description
1 polymer ?
#
loop_
_entity_poly.entity_id
_entity_poly.type
_entity_poly.pdbx_seq_one_letter_code
_entity_poly.pdbx_strand_id
1 'polypeptide(L)'
;YELEMEAPGEVTESTRSIVDLSLFPAMNAAYLDEDGYFVIPDGSGAVINFNNGKTASNKYSQKIYGRDYSLSQERAPKKTEQAYLPILGVVKENSALLEVITEGAAYATAKAGVAGQEATGFNTAYFEFAVRANDQYSLGGVNASNLKAYEQTRVPEPRLTVRYYPIAKSGATYVDVAKRYQQYLLDEGLMSKKSDANNSLYIDLYGGVVKERSVLGLPLKLETPATTYEQAKIILEELKNRGVDNMVVAYNDFNKAGITDRISNSVDYASSLGGKSAFKALQDYCVTAGITLAPNVDLTEFERSGNGYSRTGASVIGVTKAYATQGEYEIAFGTPHDTRPNWFILTPAYYNKVYGEVVSSYSAEGIGAISVGNGTSLLYGDYSGSANKKTSRQQAVENLKKSYELINNSGIKFAASACNDYALKYVDSMRNIPLYSSGFDITDYDIPFYQIVVHGYIPYTSKARNASASADELFLLSVVTGTPLHYDFMYESPNTLTDCKYEKLFYTHYEGWLDIAAEEYKFFNENIAGVSGSAITDHKFLSSRVVECTFDNGTVLTADLDNYTLKINGTEVKLPTKSWKGVTTD
;
A
#
# COMPACT_ATOMS: atom_id res chain seq x y z
N TYR A 1 -19.17 18.02 -14.20
CA TYR A 1 -18.55 19.32 -14.46
C TYR A 1 -17.05 19.22 -14.11
N GLU A 2 -16.21 19.76 -14.98
CA GLU A 2 -14.79 19.92 -14.77
C GLU A 2 -14.53 21.39 -14.45
N LEU A 3 -13.83 21.64 -13.36
CA LEU A 3 -13.36 22.96 -13.00
C LEU A 3 -11.86 22.99 -13.22
N GLU A 4 -11.44 23.76 -14.18
CA GLU A 4 -10.03 23.98 -14.50
C GLU A 4 -9.62 25.34 -13.94
N MET A 5 -8.53 25.36 -13.19
CA MET A 5 -7.92 26.60 -12.74
C MET A 5 -6.53 26.71 -13.33
N GLU A 6 -6.36 27.63 -14.26
CA GLU A 6 -5.04 28.01 -14.75
C GLU A 6 -4.46 29.07 -13.81
N ALA A 7 -3.29 28.80 -13.24
CA ALA A 7 -2.51 29.87 -12.67
C ALA A 7 -2.06 30.77 -13.82
N PRO A 8 -2.42 32.07 -13.85
CA PRO A 8 -2.00 32.95 -14.91
C PRO A 8 -0.47 32.94 -15.04
N GLY A 9 0.01 32.87 -16.28
CA GLY A 9 1.38 32.60 -16.67
C GLY A 9 2.45 33.36 -15.89
N GLU A 10 3.66 32.82 -15.94
CA GLU A 10 4.91 33.33 -15.37
C GLU A 10 4.78 34.05 -14.03
N VAL A 11 4.76 33.29 -12.95
CA VAL A 11 5.19 33.81 -11.65
C VAL A 11 6.68 34.08 -11.77
N THR A 12 7.03 35.31 -12.17
CA THR A 12 8.44 35.73 -12.29
C THR A 12 9.09 35.73 -10.90
N GLU A 13 10.42 35.59 -10.83
CA GLU A 13 11.19 35.62 -9.56
C GLU A 13 10.96 36.90 -8.72
N SER A 14 10.44 37.95 -9.32
CA SER A 14 10.08 39.18 -8.62
C SER A 14 8.76 39.13 -7.87
N THR A 15 7.89 38.14 -8.14
CA THR A 15 6.67 37.91 -7.40
C THR A 15 6.89 36.84 -6.36
N ARG A 16 6.35 37.03 -5.14
CA ARG A 16 6.46 36.03 -4.05
C ARG A 16 5.97 34.70 -4.53
N SER A 17 6.83 33.69 -4.40
CA SER A 17 6.52 32.34 -4.89
C SER A 17 5.34 31.74 -4.14
N ILE A 18 4.35 31.24 -4.86
CA ILE A 18 3.27 30.43 -4.31
C ILE A 18 3.88 29.10 -3.85
N VAL A 19 3.55 28.67 -2.64
CA VAL A 19 3.99 27.38 -2.07
C VAL A 19 2.87 26.38 -2.13
N ASP A 20 1.71 26.75 -1.63
CA ASP A 20 0.52 25.90 -1.56
C ASP A 20 -0.67 26.61 -2.19
N LEU A 21 -1.57 25.84 -2.78
CA LEU A 21 -2.80 26.31 -3.40
C LEU A 21 -3.96 25.41 -3.01
N SER A 22 -4.98 25.96 -2.36
CA SER A 22 -6.22 25.25 -2.06
C SER A 22 -7.25 25.53 -3.15
N LEU A 23 -7.77 24.48 -3.80
CA LEU A 23 -8.82 24.61 -4.79
C LEU A 23 -10.19 24.56 -4.12
N PHE A 24 -10.97 25.64 -4.28
CA PHE A 24 -12.38 25.74 -3.85
C PHE A 24 -12.66 25.16 -2.44
N PRO A 25 -11.98 25.59 -1.38
CA PRO A 25 -12.03 24.94 -0.06
C PRO A 25 -13.41 24.97 0.61
N ALA A 26 -14.34 25.74 0.10
CA ALA A 26 -15.70 25.85 0.60
C ALA A 26 -16.77 25.32 -0.39
N MET A 27 -16.37 24.70 -1.52
CA MET A 27 -17.33 24.27 -2.53
C MET A 27 -18.30 23.17 -2.03
N ASN A 28 -17.80 22.30 -1.17
CA ASN A 28 -18.57 21.22 -0.56
C ASN A 28 -18.91 21.47 0.92
N ALA A 29 -18.76 22.71 1.38
CA ALA A 29 -19.02 23.06 2.77
C ALA A 29 -20.44 22.68 3.21
N ALA A 30 -20.53 22.26 4.47
CA ALA A 30 -21.81 21.99 5.12
C ALA A 30 -21.98 22.86 6.36
N TYR A 31 -23.20 23.36 6.54
CA TYR A 31 -23.57 24.18 7.68
C TYR A 31 -23.78 23.35 8.95
N LEU A 32 -23.96 24.06 10.09
CA LEU A 32 -24.20 23.46 11.40
C LEU A 32 -25.53 22.69 11.51
N ASP A 33 -26.48 22.97 10.64
CA ASP A 33 -27.80 22.35 10.60
C ASP A 33 -27.94 21.31 9.47
N GLU A 34 -26.87 21.03 8.73
CA GLU A 34 -26.89 20.01 7.70
C GLU A 34 -26.41 18.66 8.23
N ASP A 35 -27.14 17.61 7.89
CA ASP A 35 -26.77 16.22 8.13
C ASP A 35 -26.01 15.65 6.93
N GLY A 36 -25.03 14.82 7.24
CA GLY A 36 -24.19 14.17 6.24
C GLY A 36 -22.77 13.93 6.72
N TYR A 37 -21.90 13.61 5.77
CA TYR A 37 -20.53 13.28 6.09
C TYR A 37 -19.58 13.47 4.90
N PHE A 38 -18.29 13.58 5.21
CA PHE A 38 -17.22 13.46 4.25
C PHE A 38 -16.70 12.03 4.17
N VAL A 39 -16.35 11.61 2.95
CA VAL A 39 -15.59 10.39 2.65
C VAL A 39 -14.16 10.79 2.35
N ILE A 40 -13.21 10.26 3.11
CA ILE A 40 -11.78 10.54 2.98
C ILE A 40 -11.00 9.30 2.56
N PRO A 41 -9.90 9.45 1.79
CA PRO A 41 -9.18 8.32 1.17
C PRO A 41 -8.14 7.68 2.10
N ASP A 42 -8.35 7.70 3.41
CA ASP A 42 -7.41 7.16 4.40
C ASP A 42 -7.48 5.63 4.47
N GLY A 43 -6.42 4.95 4.07
CA GLY A 43 -6.36 3.49 4.03
C GLY A 43 -7.44 2.88 3.13
N SER A 44 -8.35 2.09 3.71
CA SER A 44 -9.51 1.55 2.98
C SER A 44 -10.56 2.61 2.68
N GLY A 45 -10.56 3.70 3.42
CA GLY A 45 -11.52 4.80 3.43
C GLY A 45 -12.10 5.02 4.83
N ALA A 46 -12.42 6.25 5.17
CA ALA A 46 -13.07 6.60 6.43
C ALA A 46 -14.10 7.71 6.24
N VAL A 47 -14.95 7.87 7.25
CA VAL A 47 -16.03 8.85 7.30
C VAL A 47 -15.77 9.87 8.41
N ILE A 48 -16.05 11.13 8.11
CA ILE A 48 -16.13 12.24 9.08
C ILE A 48 -17.54 12.81 9.00
N ASN A 49 -18.35 12.54 10.01
CA ASN A 49 -19.70 13.10 10.08
C ASN A 49 -19.65 14.62 10.28
N PHE A 50 -20.57 15.33 9.65
CA PHE A 50 -20.73 16.76 9.92
C PHE A 50 -21.09 16.96 11.39
N ASN A 51 -20.57 18.02 11.96
CA ASN A 51 -20.91 18.43 13.31
C ASN A 51 -20.71 17.34 14.38
N ASN A 52 -19.73 16.43 14.20
CA ASN A 52 -19.49 15.29 15.10
C ASN A 52 -18.96 15.68 16.50
N GLY A 53 -18.76 16.96 16.75
CA GLY A 53 -18.31 17.49 18.05
C GLY A 53 -16.81 17.33 18.31
N LYS A 54 -16.04 16.75 17.41
CA LYS A 54 -14.58 16.49 17.59
C LYS A 54 -13.73 17.73 17.31
N THR A 55 -14.16 18.88 17.81
CA THR A 55 -13.53 20.19 17.54
C THR A 55 -12.14 20.33 18.15
N ALA A 56 -11.80 19.55 19.18
CA ALA A 56 -10.48 19.52 19.81
C ALA A 56 -9.48 18.62 19.06
N SER A 57 -9.94 17.77 18.14
CA SER A 57 -9.09 16.92 17.33
C SER A 57 -8.32 17.72 16.29
N ASN A 58 -7.19 17.20 15.84
CA ASN A 58 -6.53 17.75 14.66
C ASN A 58 -7.42 17.56 13.42
N LYS A 59 -7.41 18.54 12.51
CA LYS A 59 -8.02 18.35 11.21
C LYS A 59 -7.38 17.18 10.48
N TYR A 60 -8.18 16.47 9.69
CA TYR A 60 -7.63 15.50 8.74
C TYR A 60 -6.72 16.20 7.72
N SER A 61 -5.55 15.65 7.53
CA SER A 61 -4.58 16.14 6.55
C SER A 61 -3.67 15.00 6.14
N GLN A 62 -3.81 14.50 4.91
CA GLN A 62 -3.03 13.39 4.41
C GLN A 62 -2.66 13.59 2.94
N LYS A 63 -1.38 13.40 2.62
CA LYS A 63 -0.92 13.47 1.23
C LYS A 63 -1.49 12.32 0.41
N ILE A 64 -1.98 12.65 -0.77
CA ILE A 64 -2.34 11.66 -1.78
C ILE A 64 -1.06 10.93 -2.22
N TYR A 65 -1.16 9.61 -2.35
CA TYR A 65 -0.06 8.68 -2.62
C TYR A 65 1.02 8.64 -1.53
N GLY A 66 0.62 8.96 -0.30
CA GLY A 66 1.48 8.85 0.87
C GLY A 66 2.56 9.93 0.98
N ARG A 67 3.51 9.67 1.86
CA ARG A 67 4.56 10.62 2.22
C ARG A 67 5.60 10.76 1.11
N ASP A 68 6.22 11.94 1.05
CA ASP A 68 7.40 12.17 0.23
C ASP A 68 8.67 11.93 1.05
N TYR A 69 9.25 10.74 0.93
CA TYR A 69 10.46 10.36 1.67
C TYR A 69 11.72 11.15 1.26
N SER A 70 11.66 11.96 0.22
CA SER A 70 12.72 12.91 -0.09
C SER A 70 12.77 14.09 0.89
N LEU A 71 11.68 14.31 1.66
CA LEU A 71 11.58 15.38 2.65
C LEU A 71 11.93 14.84 4.04
N SER A 72 12.81 15.55 4.77
CA SER A 72 13.32 15.09 6.07
C SER A 72 12.24 14.98 7.14
N GLN A 73 11.28 15.92 7.15
CA GLN A 73 10.17 15.93 8.11
C GLN A 73 9.15 14.82 7.89
N GLU A 74 9.20 14.13 6.75
CA GLU A 74 8.27 13.04 6.43
C GLU A 74 8.87 11.64 6.63
N ARG A 75 10.14 11.56 7.00
CA ARG A 75 10.85 10.29 7.18
C ARG A 75 10.53 9.57 8.48
N ALA A 76 10.13 10.31 9.52
CA ALA A 76 9.76 9.68 10.80
C ALA A 76 8.55 8.77 10.61
N PRO A 77 8.56 7.55 11.17
CA PRO A 77 7.43 6.64 11.04
C PRO A 77 6.20 7.23 11.72
N LYS A 78 5.08 7.14 11.02
CA LYS A 78 3.77 7.37 11.60
C LYS A 78 2.99 6.07 11.46
N LYS A 79 2.20 5.72 12.44
CA LYS A 79 1.27 4.60 12.39
C LYS A 79 0.01 5.01 11.60
N THR A 80 0.19 5.45 10.35
CA THR A 80 -0.93 5.89 9.50
C THR A 80 -0.94 5.07 8.22
N GLU A 81 -2.14 4.70 7.79
CA GLU A 81 -2.35 4.15 6.46
C GLU A 81 -2.10 5.25 5.41
N GLN A 82 -2.02 4.88 4.16
CA GLN A 82 -1.77 5.80 3.05
C GLN A 82 -3.08 6.18 2.36
N ALA A 83 -3.16 7.39 1.80
CA ALA A 83 -4.21 7.75 0.86
C ALA A 83 -3.83 7.25 -0.54
N TYR A 84 -4.38 6.11 -0.93
CA TYR A 84 -4.08 5.45 -2.21
C TYR A 84 -4.85 6.03 -3.40
N LEU A 85 -5.99 6.64 -3.13
CA LEU A 85 -6.93 7.14 -4.14
C LEU A 85 -7.00 8.67 -4.08
N PRO A 86 -6.96 9.38 -5.22
CA PRO A 86 -6.98 10.84 -5.26
C PRO A 86 -8.40 11.39 -5.23
N ILE A 87 -9.17 11.03 -4.18
CA ILE A 87 -10.60 11.35 -4.08
C ILE A 87 -10.96 12.06 -2.77
N LEU A 88 -12.05 12.79 -2.81
CA LEU A 88 -12.87 13.16 -1.67
C LEU A 88 -14.34 12.90 -2.01
N GLY A 89 -15.13 12.58 -1.01
CA GLY A 89 -16.58 12.42 -1.15
C GLY A 89 -17.33 13.28 -0.17
N VAL A 90 -18.53 13.71 -0.56
CA VAL A 90 -19.49 14.39 0.30
C VAL A 90 -20.82 13.70 0.13
N VAL A 91 -21.45 13.34 1.23
CA VAL A 91 -22.79 12.73 1.22
C VAL A 91 -23.70 13.58 2.08
N LYS A 92 -24.84 13.99 1.50
CA LYS A 92 -25.94 14.71 2.14
C LYS A 92 -27.24 13.93 1.92
N GLU A 93 -28.31 14.27 2.62
CA GLU A 93 -29.58 13.54 2.62
C GLU A 93 -30.09 13.17 1.21
N ASN A 94 -30.02 14.09 0.26
CA ASN A 94 -30.65 13.93 -1.06
C ASN A 94 -29.64 13.91 -2.22
N SER A 95 -28.35 13.88 -1.92
CA SER A 95 -27.29 13.92 -2.95
C SER A 95 -25.95 13.51 -2.40
N ALA A 96 -25.05 13.12 -3.30
CA ALA A 96 -23.63 13.02 -2.98
C ALA A 96 -22.79 13.71 -4.05
N LEU A 97 -21.53 13.95 -3.72
CA LEU A 97 -20.55 14.51 -4.64
C LEU A 97 -19.27 13.68 -4.51
N LEU A 98 -18.72 13.27 -5.65
CA LEU A 98 -17.38 12.74 -5.75
C LEU A 98 -16.47 13.79 -6.36
N GLU A 99 -15.35 14.04 -5.73
CA GLU A 99 -14.24 14.85 -6.25
C GLU A 99 -13.07 13.94 -6.60
N VAL A 100 -12.52 14.08 -7.80
CA VAL A 100 -11.38 13.29 -8.28
C VAL A 100 -10.31 14.21 -8.81
N ILE A 101 -9.09 14.09 -8.32
CA ILE A 101 -7.95 14.77 -8.93
C ILE A 101 -7.53 13.98 -10.16
N THR A 102 -7.64 14.58 -11.32
CA THR A 102 -7.27 13.94 -12.60
C THR A 102 -5.88 14.32 -13.07
N GLU A 103 -5.38 15.48 -12.63
CA GLU A 103 -4.02 15.95 -12.91
C GLU A 103 -3.42 16.61 -11.65
N GLY A 104 -2.16 16.32 -11.35
CA GLY A 104 -1.44 16.90 -10.23
C GLY A 104 -1.67 16.20 -8.88
N ALA A 105 -2.27 15.01 -8.84
CA ALA A 105 -2.57 14.29 -7.60
C ALA A 105 -1.35 14.05 -6.71
N ALA A 106 -0.16 13.88 -7.29
CA ALA A 106 1.07 13.70 -6.55
C ALA A 106 1.48 14.92 -5.69
N TYR A 107 0.92 16.10 -5.94
CA TYR A 107 1.14 17.31 -5.15
C TYR A 107 0.06 17.55 -4.10
N ALA A 108 -1.02 16.79 -4.15
CA ALA A 108 -2.20 17.04 -3.35
C ALA A 108 -2.10 16.49 -1.92
N THR A 109 -2.72 17.22 -1.02
CA THR A 109 -3.06 16.82 0.34
C THR A 109 -4.57 16.91 0.49
N ALA A 110 -5.23 15.81 0.83
CA ALA A 110 -6.64 15.82 1.19
C ALA A 110 -6.78 16.36 2.62
N LYS A 111 -7.64 17.35 2.79
CA LYS A 111 -7.91 17.99 4.07
C LYS A 111 -9.40 17.95 4.38
N ALA A 112 -9.75 17.73 5.65
CA ALA A 112 -11.12 17.85 6.13
C ALA A 112 -11.14 18.34 7.58
N GLY A 113 -12.20 19.08 7.92
CA GLY A 113 -12.41 19.60 9.25
C GLY A 113 -13.88 19.79 9.54
N VAL A 114 -14.25 19.72 10.82
CA VAL A 114 -15.62 19.92 11.28
C VAL A 114 -15.85 21.36 11.76
N ALA A 115 -17.10 21.79 11.73
CA ALA A 115 -17.50 23.08 12.21
C ALA A 115 -17.07 23.31 13.67
N GLY A 116 -16.57 24.49 13.97
CA GLY A 116 -16.03 24.84 15.28
C GLY A 116 -14.52 24.63 15.46
N GLN A 117 -13.84 23.95 14.53
CA GLN A 117 -12.38 23.87 14.54
C GLN A 117 -11.68 25.16 14.03
N GLU A 118 -12.38 25.94 13.25
CA GLU A 118 -11.97 27.26 12.79
C GLU A 118 -13.09 28.28 13.01
N ALA A 119 -12.76 29.55 12.86
CA ALA A 119 -13.72 30.65 13.00
C ALA A 119 -14.84 30.64 11.94
N THR A 120 -14.75 29.80 10.91
CA THR A 120 -15.68 29.75 9.79
C THR A 120 -17.02 29.10 10.10
N GLY A 121 -17.12 28.26 11.12
CA GLY A 121 -18.37 27.59 11.48
C GLY A 121 -18.90 26.56 10.47
N PHE A 122 -18.11 26.15 9.50
CA PHE A 122 -18.48 25.16 8.47
C PHE A 122 -17.69 23.87 8.61
N ASN A 123 -18.33 22.75 8.24
CA ASN A 123 -17.64 21.52 7.92
C ASN A 123 -17.08 21.65 6.50
N THR A 124 -15.80 21.32 6.28
CA THR A 124 -15.13 21.49 4.98
C THR A 124 -14.25 20.29 4.65
N ALA A 125 -14.21 19.90 3.37
CA ALA A 125 -13.18 19.02 2.85
C ALA A 125 -12.70 19.56 1.49
N TYR A 126 -11.39 19.48 1.22
CA TYR A 126 -10.81 20.06 0.00
C TYR A 126 -9.41 19.50 -0.26
N PHE A 127 -8.91 19.73 -1.46
CA PHE A 127 -7.51 19.46 -1.80
C PHE A 127 -6.65 20.72 -1.73
N GLU A 128 -5.49 20.58 -1.09
CA GLU A 128 -4.42 21.56 -1.10
C GLU A 128 -3.24 20.98 -1.89
N PHE A 129 -2.73 21.75 -2.84
CA PHE A 129 -1.64 21.35 -3.72
C PHE A 129 -0.36 22.08 -3.34
N ALA A 130 0.69 21.33 -2.98
CA ALA A 130 2.02 21.86 -2.75
C ALA A 130 2.73 22.08 -4.09
N VAL A 131 2.55 23.26 -4.69
CA VAL A 131 3.15 23.60 -6.00
C VAL A 131 4.64 23.89 -5.89
N ARG A 132 5.17 24.00 -4.68
CA ARG A 132 6.60 24.12 -4.38
C ARG A 132 6.95 23.27 -3.17
N ALA A 133 7.83 22.29 -3.36
CA ALA A 133 8.28 21.46 -2.26
C ALA A 133 9.03 22.29 -1.21
N ASN A 134 8.80 21.97 0.05
CA ASN A 134 9.51 22.59 1.18
C ASN A 134 9.88 21.54 2.21
N ASP A 135 10.94 21.82 2.95
CA ASP A 135 11.45 20.96 4.00
C ASP A 135 12.01 21.81 5.15
N GLN A 136 12.29 21.20 6.28
CA GLN A 136 12.86 21.88 7.43
C GLN A 136 14.21 21.27 7.80
N TYR A 137 15.13 22.09 8.25
CA TYR A 137 16.38 21.65 8.84
C TYR A 137 16.71 22.49 10.07
N SER A 138 17.37 21.85 11.03
CA SER A 138 17.85 22.51 12.25
C SER A 138 19.31 22.87 12.10
N LEU A 139 19.70 24.08 12.50
CA LEU A 139 21.09 24.50 12.53
C LEU A 139 21.89 23.92 13.71
N GLY A 140 21.21 23.21 14.62
CA GLY A 140 21.83 22.64 15.82
C GLY A 140 22.04 23.68 16.93
N GLY A 141 22.14 23.20 18.18
CA GLY A 141 22.36 24.02 19.38
C GLY A 141 21.15 24.15 20.29
N VAL A 142 21.35 24.66 21.50
CA VAL A 142 20.35 24.73 22.60
C VAL A 142 19.12 25.60 22.24
N ASN A 143 19.26 26.50 21.26
CA ASN A 143 18.18 27.35 20.73
C ASN A 143 17.99 27.18 19.23
N ALA A 144 18.09 25.93 18.74
CA ALA A 144 17.98 25.63 17.32
C ALA A 144 16.61 26.06 16.78
N SER A 145 16.59 27.08 15.93
CA SER A 145 15.42 27.38 15.11
C SER A 145 15.37 26.46 13.90
N ASN A 146 14.19 25.90 13.62
CA ASN A 146 13.96 25.18 12.38
C ASN A 146 13.84 26.18 11.24
N LEU A 147 14.74 26.07 10.27
CA LEU A 147 14.69 26.87 9.05
C LEU A 147 13.96 26.11 7.96
N LYS A 148 13.13 26.81 7.20
CA LYS A 148 12.45 26.23 6.03
C LYS A 148 13.34 26.38 4.80
N ALA A 149 13.56 25.29 4.08
CA ALA A 149 14.14 25.26 2.75
C ALA A 149 13.03 25.05 1.72
N TYR A 150 13.08 25.80 0.65
CA TYR A 150 12.12 25.69 -0.46
C TYR A 150 12.83 25.26 -1.72
N GLU A 151 12.13 24.53 -2.57
CA GLU A 151 12.61 24.22 -3.91
C GLU A 151 12.87 25.53 -4.67
N GLN A 152 14.13 25.72 -5.13
CA GLN A 152 14.56 26.98 -5.74
C GLN A 152 14.16 27.08 -7.21
N THR A 153 14.22 25.99 -7.94
CA THR A 153 13.91 25.96 -9.37
C THR A 153 12.63 25.14 -9.57
N ARG A 154 11.56 25.82 -9.95
CA ARG A 154 10.31 25.15 -10.29
C ARG A 154 10.51 24.30 -11.53
N VAL A 155 10.10 23.04 -11.49
CA VAL A 155 9.91 22.24 -12.70
C VAL A 155 8.58 22.68 -13.32
N PRO A 156 8.50 22.91 -14.65
CA PRO A 156 7.22 23.15 -15.31
C PRO A 156 6.26 22.02 -14.98
N GLU A 157 5.11 22.34 -14.40
CA GLU A 157 4.18 21.35 -13.89
C GLU A 157 2.95 21.22 -14.78
N PRO A 158 2.33 20.06 -14.84
CA PRO A 158 1.05 19.89 -15.50
C PRO A 158 -0.02 20.73 -14.82
N ARG A 159 -1.17 20.84 -15.44
CA ARG A 159 -2.36 21.43 -14.85
C ARG A 159 -2.73 20.73 -13.56
N LEU A 160 -3.35 21.48 -12.65
CA LEU A 160 -3.98 20.94 -11.44
C LEU A 160 -5.48 20.85 -11.74
N THR A 161 -5.99 19.65 -11.93
CA THR A 161 -7.39 19.46 -12.34
C THR A 161 -8.12 18.59 -11.33
N VAL A 162 -9.28 19.09 -10.86
CA VAL A 162 -10.23 18.33 -10.03
C VAL A 162 -11.55 18.25 -10.78
N ARG A 163 -12.03 17.03 -11.04
CA ARG A 163 -13.36 16.78 -11.60
C ARG A 163 -14.36 16.53 -10.49
N TYR A 164 -15.52 17.14 -10.62
CA TYR A 164 -16.64 17.04 -9.70
C TYR A 164 -17.78 16.25 -10.33
N TYR A 165 -18.19 15.17 -9.67
CA TYR A 165 -19.23 14.27 -10.13
C TYR A 165 -20.42 14.30 -9.17
N PRO A 166 -21.46 15.14 -9.43
CA PRO A 166 -22.67 15.15 -8.62
C PRO A 166 -23.45 13.85 -8.81
N ILE A 167 -23.97 13.33 -7.70
CA ILE A 167 -24.80 12.12 -7.62
C ILE A 167 -26.18 12.54 -7.08
N ALA A 168 -27.14 12.70 -7.97
CA ALA A 168 -28.50 13.08 -7.65
C ALA A 168 -29.32 11.84 -7.26
N LYS A 169 -29.17 11.39 -6.02
CA LYS A 169 -29.84 10.20 -5.48
C LYS A 169 -30.26 10.47 -4.04
N SER A 170 -31.54 10.38 -3.74
CA SER A 170 -32.04 10.41 -2.35
C SER A 170 -31.55 9.17 -1.60
N GLY A 171 -31.04 9.36 -0.39
CA GLY A 171 -30.42 8.30 0.38
C GLY A 171 -29.10 7.78 -0.23
N ALA A 172 -28.38 8.63 -0.98
CA ALA A 172 -27.03 8.30 -1.45
C ALA A 172 -26.12 8.00 -0.27
N THR A 173 -25.17 7.09 -0.47
CA THR A 173 -24.20 6.67 0.54
C THR A 173 -22.77 6.72 -0.03
N TYR A 174 -21.77 6.46 0.82
CA TYR A 174 -20.37 6.29 0.36
C TYR A 174 -20.23 5.18 -0.68
N VAL A 175 -21.15 4.20 -0.72
CA VAL A 175 -21.17 3.17 -1.77
C VAL A 175 -21.42 3.80 -3.14
N ASP A 176 -22.33 4.75 -3.25
CA ASP A 176 -22.61 5.45 -4.51
C ASP A 176 -21.39 6.29 -4.95
N VAL A 177 -20.70 6.91 -3.99
CA VAL A 177 -19.45 7.64 -4.24
C VAL A 177 -18.37 6.69 -4.76
N ALA A 178 -18.18 5.53 -4.12
CA ALA A 178 -17.19 4.52 -4.53
C ALA A 178 -17.53 3.92 -5.90
N LYS A 179 -18.81 3.61 -6.16
CA LYS A 179 -19.28 3.12 -7.47
C LYS A 179 -19.09 4.17 -8.57
N ARG A 180 -19.29 5.45 -8.26
CA ARG A 180 -19.03 6.52 -9.24
C ARG A 180 -17.54 6.64 -9.56
N TYR A 181 -16.66 6.46 -8.56
CA TYR A 181 -15.22 6.42 -8.78
C TYR A 181 -14.79 5.15 -9.54
N GLN A 182 -15.35 4.00 -9.21
CA GLN A 182 -15.14 2.75 -9.98
C GLN A 182 -15.49 2.96 -11.46
N GLN A 183 -16.65 3.57 -11.74
CA GLN A 183 -17.08 3.87 -13.11
C GLN A 183 -16.13 4.84 -13.81
N TYR A 184 -15.63 5.87 -13.10
CA TYR A 184 -14.61 6.78 -13.64
C TYR A 184 -13.35 6.01 -14.06
N LEU A 185 -12.83 5.13 -13.21
CA LEU A 185 -11.64 4.35 -13.53
C LEU A 185 -11.83 3.43 -14.77
N LEU A 186 -13.03 2.88 -14.92
CA LEU A 186 -13.38 2.05 -16.08
C LEU A 186 -13.52 2.88 -17.36
N ASP A 187 -14.22 4.02 -17.28
CA ASP A 187 -14.46 4.92 -18.44
C ASP A 187 -13.14 5.49 -18.98
N GLU A 188 -12.22 5.86 -18.10
CA GLU A 188 -10.90 6.39 -18.47
C GLU A 188 -9.87 5.28 -18.80
N GLY A 189 -10.25 4.00 -18.70
CA GLY A 189 -9.34 2.87 -18.96
C GLY A 189 -8.18 2.78 -17.95
N LEU A 190 -8.38 3.28 -16.73
CA LEU A 190 -7.43 3.23 -15.62
C LEU A 190 -7.56 1.94 -14.81
N MET A 191 -8.63 1.20 -15.01
CA MET A 191 -8.88 -0.12 -14.45
C MET A 191 -9.63 -0.98 -15.47
N SER A 192 -9.40 -2.28 -15.45
CA SER A 192 -10.13 -3.26 -16.27
C SER A 192 -10.29 -4.57 -15.51
N LYS A 193 -11.26 -5.38 -15.91
CA LYS A 193 -11.43 -6.72 -15.35
C LYS A 193 -10.26 -7.61 -15.80
N LYS A 194 -9.45 -8.09 -14.86
CA LYS A 194 -8.20 -8.82 -15.15
C LYS A 194 -8.40 -10.32 -15.34
N SER A 195 -9.31 -10.91 -14.63
CA SER A 195 -9.70 -12.32 -14.80
C SER A 195 -10.96 -12.63 -14.00
N ASP A 196 -11.56 -13.81 -14.24
CA ASP A 196 -12.49 -14.39 -13.27
C ASP A 196 -11.66 -14.71 -12.03
N ALA A 197 -11.96 -14.01 -10.93
CA ALA A 197 -11.17 -14.13 -9.72
C ALA A 197 -11.29 -15.55 -9.15
N ASN A 198 -10.19 -16.26 -9.19
CA ASN A 198 -10.06 -17.50 -8.43
C ASN A 198 -9.66 -17.11 -7.00
N ASN A 199 -10.30 -17.73 -6.03
CA ASN A 199 -9.86 -17.63 -4.64
C ASN A 199 -8.49 -18.26 -4.52
N SER A 200 -7.46 -17.44 -4.41
CA SER A 200 -6.11 -17.90 -4.15
C SER A 200 -5.73 -17.58 -2.71
N LEU A 201 -4.96 -18.47 -2.09
CA LEU A 201 -4.22 -18.12 -0.89
C LEU A 201 -3.00 -17.31 -1.29
N TYR A 202 -2.86 -16.11 -0.74
CA TYR A 202 -1.69 -15.27 -0.97
C TYR A 202 -0.65 -15.56 0.12
N ILE A 203 0.60 -15.67 -0.29
CA ILE A 203 1.70 -16.04 0.59
C ILE A 203 2.88 -15.13 0.32
N ASP A 204 3.43 -14.52 1.38
CA ASP A 204 4.74 -13.90 1.34
C ASP A 204 5.75 -14.85 2.01
N LEU A 205 6.75 -15.30 1.24
CA LEU A 205 7.92 -16.03 1.74
C LEU A 205 9.09 -15.08 1.90
N TYR A 206 9.96 -15.37 2.86
CA TYR A 206 11.17 -14.59 3.16
C TYR A 206 12.40 -15.46 3.00
N GLY A 207 13.26 -15.13 2.02
CA GLY A 207 14.40 -15.96 1.62
C GLY A 207 15.56 -15.88 2.59
N GLY A 208 16.25 -14.75 2.63
CA GLY A 208 17.41 -14.63 3.49
C GLY A 208 17.76 -13.20 3.86
N VAL A 209 18.69 -13.07 4.76
CA VAL A 209 19.13 -11.77 5.31
C VAL A 209 20.62 -11.82 5.64
N VAL A 210 21.28 -10.68 5.68
CA VAL A 210 22.63 -10.57 6.26
C VAL A 210 22.53 -10.42 7.76
N LYS A 211 23.18 -11.32 8.48
CA LYS A 211 23.26 -11.27 9.95
C LYS A 211 24.73 -11.21 10.39
N GLU A 212 25.00 -10.40 11.42
CA GLU A 212 26.30 -10.41 12.07
C GLU A 212 26.43 -11.62 13.00
N ARG A 213 27.47 -12.42 12.80
CA ARG A 213 27.79 -13.56 13.64
C ARG A 213 29.26 -13.50 14.08
N SER A 214 29.52 -13.85 15.34
CA SER A 214 30.88 -14.01 15.82
C SER A 214 31.48 -15.33 15.30
N VAL A 215 32.50 -15.22 14.46
CA VAL A 215 33.25 -16.37 13.97
C VAL A 215 34.69 -16.23 14.46
N LEU A 216 35.13 -17.13 15.30
CA LEU A 216 36.47 -17.08 15.95
C LEU A 216 36.74 -15.74 16.67
N GLY A 217 35.68 -15.16 17.28
CA GLY A 217 35.77 -13.87 17.97
C GLY A 217 35.71 -12.63 17.09
N LEU A 218 35.60 -12.79 15.77
CA LEU A 218 35.48 -11.68 14.81
C LEU A 218 34.00 -11.52 14.38
N PRO A 219 33.44 -10.29 14.39
CA PRO A 219 32.10 -10.05 13.87
C PRO A 219 32.12 -10.12 12.35
N LEU A 220 31.49 -11.13 11.78
CA LEU A 220 31.35 -11.31 10.34
C LEU A 220 29.89 -11.20 9.91
N LYS A 221 29.64 -10.45 8.83
CA LYS A 221 28.32 -10.33 8.20
C LYS A 221 28.13 -11.49 7.22
N LEU A 222 27.26 -12.44 7.58
CA LEU A 222 27.02 -13.66 6.81
C LEU A 222 25.57 -13.68 6.28
N GLU A 223 25.40 -14.16 5.05
CA GLU A 223 24.10 -14.47 4.52
C GLU A 223 23.48 -15.61 5.34
N THR A 224 22.29 -15.38 5.88
CA THR A 224 21.56 -16.31 6.75
C THR A 224 20.20 -16.58 6.10
N PRO A 225 19.93 -17.82 5.67
CA PRO A 225 18.62 -18.17 5.12
C PRO A 225 17.55 -18.13 6.21
N ALA A 226 16.35 -17.68 5.83
CA ALA A 226 15.10 -17.81 6.58
C ALA A 226 14.21 -18.87 5.94
N THR A 227 14.22 -18.94 4.61
CA THR A 227 13.57 -19.98 3.83
C THR A 227 14.41 -20.20 2.57
N THR A 228 15.02 -21.36 2.42
CA THR A 228 15.71 -21.75 1.18
C THR A 228 14.72 -22.11 0.08
N TYR A 229 15.17 -22.26 -1.17
CA TYR A 229 14.29 -22.64 -2.28
C TYR A 229 13.67 -24.04 -2.08
N GLU A 230 14.42 -24.97 -1.49
CA GLU A 230 13.91 -26.31 -1.13
C GLU A 230 12.88 -26.23 0.01
N GLN A 231 13.15 -25.44 1.03
CA GLN A 231 12.23 -25.21 2.14
C GLN A 231 10.95 -24.50 1.69
N ALA A 232 11.06 -23.53 0.76
CA ALA A 232 9.90 -22.90 0.13
C ALA A 232 9.00 -23.94 -0.57
N LYS A 233 9.62 -24.87 -1.32
CA LYS A 233 8.88 -25.97 -1.95
C LYS A 233 8.19 -26.85 -0.91
N ILE A 234 8.84 -27.17 0.21
CA ILE A 234 8.22 -27.97 1.31
C ILE A 234 6.98 -27.25 1.85
N ILE A 235 7.04 -25.96 2.15
CA ILE A 235 5.88 -25.19 2.64
C ILE A 235 4.71 -25.30 1.65
N LEU A 236 4.99 -25.10 0.36
CA LEU A 236 3.96 -25.15 -0.68
C LEU A 236 3.38 -26.56 -0.89
N GLU A 237 4.20 -27.60 -0.79
CA GLU A 237 3.75 -29.01 -0.82
C GLU A 237 2.86 -29.33 0.38
N GLU A 238 3.22 -28.88 1.57
CA GLU A 238 2.41 -29.07 2.78
C GLU A 238 1.04 -28.41 2.68
N LEU A 239 0.96 -27.20 2.10
CA LEU A 239 -0.32 -26.52 1.84
C LEU A 239 -1.14 -27.27 0.79
N LYS A 240 -0.52 -27.72 -0.31
CA LYS A 240 -1.20 -28.54 -1.34
C LYS A 240 -1.77 -29.82 -0.75
N ASN A 241 -1.00 -30.52 0.08
CA ASN A 241 -1.43 -31.75 0.77
C ASN A 241 -2.62 -31.51 1.72
N ARG A 242 -2.81 -30.28 2.20
CA ARG A 242 -3.96 -29.85 3.02
C ARG A 242 -5.14 -29.33 2.18
N GLY A 243 -5.04 -29.37 0.85
CA GLY A 243 -6.13 -28.99 -0.07
C GLY A 243 -6.13 -27.50 -0.45
N VAL A 244 -5.01 -26.80 -0.31
CA VAL A 244 -4.87 -25.44 -0.84
C VAL A 244 -4.48 -25.52 -2.32
N ASP A 245 -5.46 -25.42 -3.21
CA ASP A 245 -5.25 -25.66 -4.63
C ASP A 245 -4.69 -24.46 -5.40
N ASN A 246 -5.05 -23.24 -5.02
CA ASN A 246 -4.62 -22.03 -5.71
C ASN A 246 -3.78 -21.16 -4.79
N MET A 247 -2.57 -20.82 -5.21
CA MET A 247 -1.65 -19.98 -4.45
C MET A 247 -1.00 -18.92 -5.32
N VAL A 248 -0.86 -17.70 -4.77
CA VAL A 248 -0.04 -16.61 -5.32
C VAL A 248 1.06 -16.33 -4.30
N VAL A 249 2.31 -16.54 -4.68
CA VAL A 249 3.45 -16.54 -3.78
C VAL A 249 4.38 -15.41 -4.16
N ALA A 250 4.57 -14.42 -3.28
CA ALA A 250 5.66 -13.48 -3.38
C ALA A 250 6.85 -14.01 -2.57
N TYR A 251 8.03 -14.03 -3.17
CA TYR A 251 9.23 -14.51 -2.50
C TYR A 251 10.19 -13.35 -2.27
N ASN A 252 10.14 -12.78 -1.08
CA ASN A 252 10.95 -11.64 -0.66
C ASN A 252 12.39 -12.06 -0.44
N ASP A 253 13.35 -11.19 -0.77
CA ASP A 253 14.78 -11.43 -0.59
C ASP A 253 15.23 -12.80 -1.13
N PHE A 254 14.66 -13.21 -2.26
CA PHE A 254 14.94 -14.50 -2.88
C PHE A 254 16.31 -14.55 -3.57
N ASN A 255 16.91 -13.40 -3.88
CA ASN A 255 18.17 -13.29 -4.60
C ASN A 255 19.26 -12.64 -3.73
N LYS A 256 20.49 -12.71 -4.17
CA LYS A 256 21.65 -12.16 -3.45
C LYS A 256 21.54 -10.65 -3.24
N ALA A 257 20.99 -9.93 -4.22
CA ALA A 257 20.81 -8.49 -4.12
C ALA A 257 19.86 -8.12 -2.98
N GLY A 258 18.69 -8.76 -2.88
CA GLY A 258 17.73 -8.58 -1.79
C GLY A 258 18.29 -8.94 -0.42
N ILE A 259 18.95 -10.11 -0.31
CA ILE A 259 19.62 -10.54 0.93
C ILE A 259 20.64 -9.51 1.41
N THR A 260 21.39 -8.88 0.48
CA THR A 260 22.46 -7.94 0.80
C THR A 260 22.06 -6.47 0.72
N ASP A 261 20.78 -6.18 0.66
CA ASP A 261 20.18 -4.82 0.64
C ASP A 261 20.76 -3.93 -0.46
N ARG A 262 20.85 -4.48 -1.68
CA ARG A 262 21.22 -3.78 -2.92
C ARG A 262 20.02 -3.71 -3.85
N ILE A 263 20.05 -2.79 -4.81
CA ILE A 263 19.03 -2.76 -5.88
C ILE A 263 18.99 -4.12 -6.59
N SER A 264 17.83 -4.77 -6.56
CA SER A 264 17.61 -6.11 -7.11
C SER A 264 17.29 -6.06 -8.61
N ASN A 265 18.19 -5.48 -9.42
CA ASN A 265 17.97 -5.24 -10.85
C ASN A 265 18.16 -6.47 -11.75
N SER A 266 18.48 -7.63 -11.18
CA SER A 266 18.67 -8.88 -11.92
C SER A 266 18.42 -10.09 -11.04
N VAL A 267 18.21 -11.26 -11.67
CA VAL A 267 18.15 -12.55 -10.99
C VAL A 267 19.57 -13.01 -10.70
N ASP A 268 20.02 -12.78 -9.46
CA ASP A 268 21.32 -13.24 -8.94
C ASP A 268 21.05 -14.27 -7.84
N TYR A 269 21.05 -15.55 -8.22
CA TYR A 269 20.69 -16.64 -7.32
C TYR A 269 21.64 -16.75 -6.14
N ALA A 270 21.09 -16.66 -4.92
CA ALA A 270 21.85 -16.80 -3.70
C ALA A 270 22.25 -18.27 -3.47
N SER A 271 23.56 -18.51 -3.32
CA SER A 271 24.07 -19.85 -2.96
C SER A 271 23.63 -20.29 -1.58
N SER A 272 23.44 -19.33 -0.66
CA SER A 272 22.90 -19.56 0.68
C SER A 272 21.47 -20.08 0.67
N LEU A 273 20.69 -19.84 -0.40
CA LEU A 273 19.33 -20.35 -0.58
C LEU A 273 19.26 -21.63 -1.44
N GLY A 274 20.40 -22.15 -1.93
CA GLY A 274 20.47 -23.36 -2.75
C GLY A 274 20.89 -23.12 -4.20
N GLY A 275 21.10 -21.87 -4.63
CA GLY A 275 21.60 -21.52 -5.95
C GLY A 275 20.60 -21.76 -7.09
N LYS A 276 21.07 -21.62 -8.33
CA LYS A 276 20.23 -21.67 -9.54
C LYS A 276 19.44 -22.97 -9.68
N SER A 277 20.06 -24.13 -9.43
CA SER A 277 19.41 -25.44 -9.62
C SER A 277 18.22 -25.61 -8.68
N ALA A 278 18.36 -25.26 -7.41
CA ALA A 278 17.27 -25.35 -6.43
C ALA A 278 16.13 -24.37 -6.74
N PHE A 279 16.44 -23.15 -7.20
CA PHE A 279 15.40 -22.21 -7.62
C PHE A 279 14.62 -22.73 -8.84
N LYS A 280 15.32 -23.30 -9.84
CA LYS A 280 14.65 -23.90 -11.01
C LYS A 280 13.73 -25.05 -10.62
N ALA A 281 14.16 -25.92 -9.68
CA ALA A 281 13.32 -26.99 -9.16
C ALA A 281 12.05 -26.47 -8.44
N LEU A 282 12.17 -25.36 -7.68
CA LEU A 282 11.01 -24.68 -7.10
C LEU A 282 10.11 -24.08 -8.19
N GLN A 283 10.68 -23.43 -9.20
CA GLN A 283 9.93 -22.85 -10.31
C GLN A 283 9.16 -23.93 -11.09
N ASP A 284 9.81 -25.03 -11.44
CA ASP A 284 9.18 -26.16 -12.17
C ASP A 284 8.07 -26.80 -11.35
N TYR A 285 8.28 -26.95 -10.04
CA TYR A 285 7.23 -27.40 -9.13
C TYR A 285 6.03 -26.46 -9.14
N CYS A 286 6.25 -25.14 -8.99
CA CYS A 286 5.16 -24.15 -8.98
C CYS A 286 4.37 -24.18 -10.29
N VAL A 287 5.05 -24.27 -11.44
CA VAL A 287 4.38 -24.39 -12.76
C VAL A 287 3.52 -25.65 -12.81
N THR A 288 4.06 -26.80 -12.39
CA THR A 288 3.34 -28.09 -12.40
C THR A 288 2.15 -28.08 -11.45
N ALA A 289 2.29 -27.44 -10.28
CA ALA A 289 1.27 -27.37 -9.25
C ALA A 289 0.23 -26.25 -9.49
N GLY A 290 0.37 -25.45 -10.55
CA GLY A 290 -0.52 -24.31 -10.84
C GLY A 290 -0.36 -23.13 -9.86
N ILE A 291 0.81 -23.00 -9.24
CA ILE A 291 1.12 -21.92 -8.28
C ILE A 291 1.74 -20.75 -9.03
N THR A 292 1.24 -19.52 -8.80
CA THR A 292 1.89 -18.31 -9.30
C THR A 292 3.03 -17.92 -8.36
N LEU A 293 4.27 -18.18 -8.78
CA LEU A 293 5.47 -17.74 -8.06
C LEU A 293 5.93 -16.41 -8.63
N ALA A 294 5.82 -15.34 -7.83
CA ALA A 294 6.24 -13.97 -8.14
C ALA A 294 7.42 -13.56 -7.24
N PRO A 295 8.67 -13.86 -7.60
CA PRO A 295 9.81 -13.42 -6.83
C PRO A 295 9.81 -11.90 -6.69
N ASN A 296 10.04 -11.42 -5.45
CA ASN A 296 9.94 -10.01 -5.12
C ASN A 296 11.30 -9.32 -5.21
N VAL A 297 11.34 -8.18 -5.90
CA VAL A 297 12.52 -7.31 -5.99
C VAL A 297 12.26 -5.97 -5.33
N ASP A 298 13.23 -5.47 -4.59
CA ASP A 298 13.21 -4.08 -4.16
C ASP A 298 14.01 -3.23 -5.16
N LEU A 299 13.28 -2.30 -5.79
CA LEU A 299 13.80 -1.37 -6.79
C LEU A 299 13.78 0.08 -6.32
N THR A 300 13.38 0.30 -5.07
CA THR A 300 13.19 1.64 -4.50
C THR A 300 14.19 1.95 -3.40
N GLU A 301 14.55 0.98 -2.58
CA GLU A 301 15.37 1.17 -1.38
C GLU A 301 16.62 0.28 -1.42
N PHE A 302 17.73 0.78 -0.92
CA PHE A 302 18.99 0.02 -0.83
C PHE A 302 19.91 0.56 0.27
N GLU A 303 20.59 -0.34 0.96
CA GLU A 303 21.62 0.00 1.95
C GLU A 303 23.00 0.12 1.29
N ARG A 304 23.29 -0.76 0.36
CA ARG A 304 24.65 -0.95 -0.18
C ARG A 304 24.73 -0.62 -1.66
N SER A 305 25.84 0.01 -2.03
CA SER A 305 26.21 0.15 -3.44
C SER A 305 26.46 -1.23 -4.09
N GLY A 306 26.05 -1.36 -5.33
CA GLY A 306 26.24 -2.57 -6.13
C GLY A 306 25.34 -2.57 -7.36
N ASN A 307 25.52 -3.56 -8.22
CA ASN A 307 24.66 -3.79 -9.39
C ASN A 307 24.48 -2.57 -10.32
N GLY A 308 25.51 -1.69 -10.37
CA GLY A 308 25.47 -0.46 -11.17
C GLY A 308 24.87 0.75 -10.47
N TYR A 309 24.43 0.61 -9.21
CA TYR A 309 23.80 1.67 -8.41
C TYR A 309 24.66 1.97 -7.18
N SER A 310 25.18 3.20 -7.09
CA SER A 310 25.98 3.65 -5.95
C SER A 310 25.17 4.59 -5.06
N ARG A 311 25.47 4.59 -3.75
CA ARG A 311 24.85 5.49 -2.77
C ARG A 311 24.88 6.95 -3.21
N THR A 312 26.01 7.42 -3.74
CA THR A 312 26.19 8.82 -4.17
C THR A 312 25.58 9.10 -5.55
N GLY A 313 25.68 8.13 -6.47
CA GLY A 313 25.22 8.30 -7.86
C GLY A 313 23.73 8.07 -8.07
N ALA A 314 23.13 7.16 -7.30
CA ALA A 314 21.76 6.70 -7.52
C ALA A 314 20.76 7.16 -6.46
N SER A 315 21.20 7.76 -5.35
CA SER A 315 20.28 8.20 -4.30
C SER A 315 19.61 9.54 -4.59
N VAL A 316 18.42 9.66 -4.06
CA VAL A 316 17.65 10.90 -4.03
C VAL A 316 18.34 11.95 -3.16
N ILE A 317 18.26 13.19 -3.60
CA ILE A 317 18.66 14.38 -2.83
C ILE A 317 17.40 15.17 -2.48
N GLY A 318 17.21 15.43 -1.19
CA GLY A 318 16.09 16.23 -0.68
C GLY A 318 16.20 17.73 -1.00
N VAL A 319 15.17 18.49 -0.64
CA VAL A 319 15.12 19.95 -0.80
C VAL A 319 16.26 20.62 -0.03
N THR A 320 16.63 20.10 1.13
CA THR A 320 17.75 20.55 1.97
C THR A 320 19.13 20.25 1.40
N LYS A 321 19.20 19.61 0.22
CA LYS A 321 20.44 19.15 -0.45
C LYS A 321 21.17 18.02 0.27
N ALA A 322 20.57 17.41 1.27
CA ALA A 322 21.06 16.18 1.88
C ALA A 322 20.51 14.95 1.15
N TYR A 323 21.24 13.82 1.24
CA TYR A 323 20.71 12.53 0.77
C TYR A 323 19.46 12.15 1.54
N ALA A 324 18.44 11.70 0.83
CA ALA A 324 17.26 11.13 1.43
C ALA A 324 17.58 9.72 1.94
N THR A 325 17.56 9.55 3.25
CA THR A 325 17.79 8.27 3.91
C THR A 325 16.61 7.91 4.79
N GLN A 326 16.29 6.63 4.84
CA GLN A 326 15.32 6.03 5.75
C GLN A 326 16.08 5.26 6.81
N GLY A 327 15.59 5.28 8.05
CA GLY A 327 16.16 4.50 9.15
C GLY A 327 15.11 3.59 9.78
N GLU A 328 15.56 2.51 10.39
CA GLU A 328 14.71 1.79 11.32
C GLU A 328 14.47 2.62 12.58
N TYR A 329 13.31 2.41 13.17
CA TYR A 329 12.94 3.05 14.43
C TYR A 329 12.63 1.98 15.46
N GLU A 330 13.06 2.21 16.67
CA GLU A 330 12.61 1.45 17.83
C GLU A 330 11.15 1.79 18.10
N ILE A 331 10.27 0.80 17.93
CA ILE A 331 8.82 0.99 18.05
C ILE A 331 8.44 1.47 19.47
N ALA A 332 9.16 0.99 20.48
CA ALA A 332 8.88 1.31 21.89
C ALA A 332 9.16 2.78 22.22
N PHE A 333 10.20 3.35 21.64
CA PHE A 333 10.67 4.71 21.96
C PHE A 333 10.37 5.73 20.88
N GLY A 334 10.01 5.30 19.66
CA GLY A 334 9.82 6.20 18.50
C GLY A 334 11.10 6.93 18.07
N THR A 335 12.26 6.40 18.43
CA THR A 335 13.58 6.95 18.09
C THR A 335 14.23 6.14 16.97
N PRO A 336 15.12 6.76 16.14
CA PRO A 336 15.91 6.01 15.19
C PRO A 336 16.72 4.91 15.88
N HIS A 337 16.86 3.76 15.22
CA HIS A 337 17.64 2.65 15.73
C HIS A 337 19.14 2.92 15.53
N ASP A 338 19.89 3.16 16.60
CA ASP A 338 21.26 3.64 16.55
C ASP A 338 22.26 2.68 15.90
N THR A 339 21.98 1.37 15.96
CA THR A 339 22.91 0.32 15.48
C THR A 339 22.60 -0.18 14.08
N ARG A 340 21.46 0.22 13.50
CA ARG A 340 21.08 -0.21 12.16
C ARG A 340 21.41 0.82 11.10
N PRO A 341 21.88 0.37 9.93
CA PRO A 341 22.20 1.28 8.84
C PRO A 341 20.95 1.94 8.28
N ASN A 342 21.12 3.14 7.73
CA ASN A 342 20.07 3.81 6.98
C ASN A 342 20.02 3.30 5.54
N TRP A 343 18.81 3.15 5.01
CA TRP A 343 18.60 2.94 3.57
C TRP A 343 18.62 4.24 2.80
N PHE A 344 19.08 4.15 1.58
CA PHE A 344 18.95 5.19 0.56
C PHE A 344 17.75 4.86 -0.33
N ILE A 345 17.15 5.87 -0.94
CA ILE A 345 16.08 5.70 -1.91
C ILE A 345 16.59 6.01 -3.31
N LEU A 346 16.21 5.17 -4.28
CA LEU A 346 16.65 5.29 -5.67
C LEU A 346 16.01 6.51 -6.34
N THR A 347 16.80 7.32 -7.06
CA THR A 347 16.26 8.45 -7.83
C THR A 347 15.21 7.99 -8.86
N PRO A 348 14.02 8.61 -8.91
CA PRO A 348 12.97 8.25 -9.87
C PRO A 348 13.40 8.38 -11.34
N ALA A 349 14.46 9.14 -11.61
CA ALA A 349 15.04 9.22 -12.94
C ALA A 349 15.59 7.89 -13.46
N TYR A 350 15.84 6.92 -12.58
CA TYR A 350 16.37 5.60 -12.95
C TYR A 350 15.32 4.49 -13.00
N TYR A 351 14.06 4.77 -12.73
CA TYR A 351 13.01 3.74 -12.72
C TYR A 351 12.95 2.96 -14.03
N ASN A 352 12.83 3.62 -15.19
CA ASN A 352 12.76 2.93 -16.47
C ASN A 352 13.98 2.04 -16.75
N LYS A 353 15.18 2.47 -16.32
CA LYS A 353 16.39 1.69 -16.47
C LYS A 353 16.34 0.42 -15.59
N VAL A 354 16.10 0.57 -14.30
CA VAL A 354 16.13 -0.55 -13.36
C VAL A 354 15.02 -1.57 -13.63
N TYR A 355 13.82 -1.11 -13.97
CA TYR A 355 12.72 -2.00 -14.35
C TYR A 355 13.03 -2.75 -15.66
N GLY A 356 13.61 -2.07 -16.66
CA GLY A 356 14.04 -2.71 -17.90
C GLY A 356 15.12 -3.79 -17.68
N GLU A 357 16.09 -3.55 -16.79
CA GLU A 357 17.10 -4.53 -16.39
C GLU A 357 16.47 -5.77 -15.74
N VAL A 358 15.55 -5.57 -14.79
CA VAL A 358 14.83 -6.67 -14.12
C VAL A 358 13.98 -7.47 -15.10
N VAL A 359 13.14 -6.80 -15.90
CA VAL A 359 12.28 -7.47 -16.88
C VAL A 359 13.09 -8.32 -17.84
N SER A 360 14.22 -7.78 -18.33
CA SER A 360 15.12 -8.53 -19.21
C SER A 360 15.70 -9.76 -18.52
N SER A 361 16.09 -9.64 -17.25
CA SER A 361 16.64 -10.75 -16.47
C SER A 361 15.59 -11.82 -16.16
N TYR A 362 14.37 -11.42 -15.79
CA TYR A 362 13.25 -12.35 -15.54
C TYR A 362 12.86 -13.13 -16.81
N SER A 363 12.76 -12.42 -17.94
CA SER A 363 12.47 -13.05 -19.23
C SER A 363 13.55 -14.06 -19.61
N ALA A 364 14.83 -13.73 -19.43
CA ALA A 364 15.96 -14.62 -19.72
C ALA A 364 15.95 -15.89 -18.85
N GLU A 365 15.47 -15.79 -17.62
CA GLU A 365 15.34 -16.90 -16.68
C GLU A 365 13.97 -17.61 -16.75
N GLY A 366 13.07 -17.19 -17.66
CA GLY A 366 11.74 -17.77 -17.81
C GLY A 366 10.85 -17.62 -16.58
N ILE A 367 11.02 -16.51 -15.81
CA ILE A 367 10.18 -16.21 -14.64
C ILE A 367 8.91 -15.52 -15.13
N GLY A 368 7.75 -16.13 -14.89
CA GLY A 368 6.46 -15.70 -15.46
C GLY A 368 5.69 -14.68 -14.63
N ALA A 369 6.15 -14.35 -13.42
CA ALA A 369 5.52 -13.32 -12.58
C ALA A 369 6.57 -12.55 -11.77
N ILE A 370 6.29 -11.29 -11.47
CA ILE A 370 7.15 -10.39 -10.69
C ILE A 370 6.35 -9.69 -9.59
N SER A 371 7.00 -9.47 -8.44
CA SER A 371 6.57 -8.50 -7.44
C SER A 371 7.64 -7.42 -7.27
N VAL A 372 7.25 -6.19 -7.00
CA VAL A 372 8.18 -5.04 -6.93
C VAL A 372 8.17 -4.31 -5.57
N GLY A 373 7.95 -5.04 -4.50
CA GLY A 373 7.95 -4.47 -3.14
C GLY A 373 7.05 -3.22 -3.04
N ASN A 374 7.63 -2.11 -2.58
CA ASN A 374 6.94 -0.83 -2.44
C ASN A 374 6.78 -0.04 -3.76
N GLY A 375 7.20 -0.61 -4.89
CA GLY A 375 7.25 0.09 -6.18
C GLY A 375 5.91 0.55 -6.74
N THR A 376 4.77 0.10 -6.18
CA THR A 376 3.41 0.52 -6.59
C THR A 376 2.74 1.47 -5.61
N SER A 377 3.34 1.70 -4.45
CA SER A 377 2.76 2.54 -3.38
C SER A 377 3.67 3.68 -2.93
N LEU A 378 4.99 3.49 -2.98
CA LEU A 378 5.95 4.51 -2.55
C LEU A 378 6.16 5.56 -3.65
N LEU A 379 5.95 6.84 -3.32
CA LEU A 379 6.10 7.94 -4.26
C LEU A 379 6.86 9.12 -3.63
N TYR A 380 7.92 9.55 -4.31
CA TYR A 380 8.77 10.66 -3.86
C TYR A 380 9.42 11.39 -5.05
N GLY A 381 9.90 12.61 -4.80
CA GLY A 381 10.67 13.40 -5.77
C GLY A 381 12.18 13.25 -5.59
N ASP A 382 12.96 13.88 -6.49
CA ASP A 382 14.41 14.09 -6.35
C ASP A 382 14.72 15.57 -6.64
N TYR A 383 15.19 16.28 -5.63
CA TYR A 383 15.49 17.71 -5.67
C TYR A 383 17.00 17.98 -5.91
N SER A 384 17.64 17.05 -6.61
CA SER A 384 19.04 17.15 -7.04
C SER A 384 19.29 18.43 -7.83
N GLY A 385 20.51 18.99 -7.72
CA GLY A 385 20.97 20.05 -8.62
C GLY A 385 21.31 19.57 -10.04
N SER A 386 21.40 18.25 -10.23
CA SER A 386 21.66 17.64 -11.54
C SER A 386 20.37 17.54 -12.36
N ALA A 387 20.35 18.15 -13.53
CA ALA A 387 19.18 18.12 -14.42
C ALA A 387 18.78 16.69 -14.83
N ASN A 388 19.73 15.75 -14.89
CA ASN A 388 19.47 14.36 -15.27
C ASN A 388 18.82 13.53 -14.15
N LYS A 389 18.76 14.04 -12.91
CA LYS A 389 18.20 13.36 -11.75
C LYS A 389 17.01 14.10 -11.18
N LYS A 390 16.97 15.42 -11.37
CA LYS A 390 15.87 16.23 -10.84
C LYS A 390 14.54 15.73 -11.39
N THR A 391 13.68 15.28 -10.50
CA THR A 391 12.39 14.67 -10.84
C THR A 391 11.36 15.12 -9.83
N SER A 392 10.29 15.76 -10.28
CA SER A 392 9.17 16.07 -9.40
C SER A 392 8.40 14.79 -9.04
N ARG A 393 7.59 14.88 -7.99
CA ARG A 393 6.76 13.76 -7.55
C ARG A 393 5.76 13.32 -8.63
N GLN A 394 5.21 14.27 -9.41
CA GLN A 394 4.34 13.94 -10.55
C GLN A 394 5.12 13.30 -11.71
N GLN A 395 6.32 13.77 -12.01
CA GLN A 395 7.19 13.13 -13.01
C GLN A 395 7.60 11.71 -12.59
N ALA A 396 7.74 11.46 -11.27
CA ALA A 396 7.99 10.12 -10.75
C ALA A 396 6.81 9.18 -11.05
N VAL A 397 5.56 9.64 -10.94
CA VAL A 397 4.37 8.86 -11.38
C VAL A 397 4.47 8.47 -12.84
N GLU A 398 4.81 9.42 -13.71
CA GLU A 398 4.92 9.14 -15.15
C GLU A 398 6.09 8.17 -15.47
N ASN A 399 7.20 8.27 -14.75
CA ASN A 399 8.29 7.31 -14.88
C ASN A 399 7.88 5.90 -14.39
N LEU A 400 7.11 5.80 -13.30
CA LEU A 400 6.58 4.53 -12.82
C LEU A 400 5.61 3.91 -13.83
N LYS A 401 4.65 4.66 -14.37
CA LYS A 401 3.73 4.17 -15.42
C LYS A 401 4.48 3.57 -16.61
N LYS A 402 5.50 4.28 -17.12
CA LYS A 402 6.36 3.76 -18.21
C LYS A 402 7.10 2.48 -17.80
N SER A 403 7.52 2.38 -16.55
CA SER A 403 8.20 1.20 -16.01
C SER A 403 7.24 0.01 -15.90
N TYR A 404 5.98 0.23 -15.49
CA TYR A 404 4.96 -0.82 -15.45
C TYR A 404 4.59 -1.31 -16.86
N GLU A 405 4.59 -0.40 -17.86
CA GLU A 405 4.42 -0.78 -19.27
C GLU A 405 5.50 -1.75 -19.75
N LEU A 406 6.75 -1.64 -19.25
CA LEU A 406 7.80 -2.61 -19.57
C LEU A 406 7.46 -4.00 -19.06
N ILE A 407 6.91 -4.12 -17.84
CA ILE A 407 6.47 -5.40 -17.29
C ILE A 407 5.33 -5.97 -18.14
N ASN A 408 4.28 -5.19 -18.39
CA ASN A 408 3.12 -5.67 -19.15
C ASN A 408 3.48 -6.10 -20.58
N ASN A 409 4.33 -5.33 -21.26
CA ASN A 409 4.78 -5.62 -22.62
C ASN A 409 5.66 -6.88 -22.71
N SER A 410 6.25 -7.33 -21.59
CA SER A 410 7.04 -8.56 -21.53
C SER A 410 6.19 -9.83 -21.39
N GLY A 411 4.91 -9.70 -21.04
CA GLY A 411 4.02 -10.81 -20.72
C GLY A 411 4.24 -11.41 -19.31
N ILE A 412 5.09 -10.81 -18.48
CA ILE A 412 5.29 -11.20 -17.08
C ILE A 412 4.11 -10.69 -16.27
N LYS A 413 3.47 -11.54 -15.47
CA LYS A 413 2.39 -11.15 -14.56
C LYS A 413 2.90 -10.21 -13.48
N PHE A 414 2.17 -9.15 -13.21
CA PHE A 414 2.56 -8.12 -12.25
C PHE A 414 1.75 -8.23 -10.95
N ALA A 415 2.38 -8.73 -9.88
CA ALA A 415 1.80 -8.81 -8.54
C ALA A 415 2.30 -7.63 -7.69
N ALA A 416 1.39 -6.71 -7.32
CA ALA A 416 1.71 -5.54 -6.52
C ALA A 416 1.66 -5.82 -5.01
N SER A 417 2.44 -5.05 -4.22
CA SER A 417 2.27 -4.95 -2.76
C SER A 417 1.80 -3.55 -2.42
N ALA A 418 0.56 -3.38 -1.98
CA ALA A 418 -0.17 -2.12 -1.90
C ALA A 418 -0.21 -1.38 -3.27
N CYS A 419 -1.20 -0.54 -3.52
CA CYS A 419 -1.34 0.00 -4.87
C CYS A 419 -2.01 1.37 -4.86
N ASN A 420 -1.31 2.39 -5.35
CA ASN A 420 -1.91 3.65 -5.71
C ASN A 420 -2.75 3.50 -6.98
N ASP A 421 -3.77 4.30 -7.17
CA ASP A 421 -4.71 4.17 -8.28
C ASP A 421 -4.03 4.22 -9.67
N TYR A 422 -2.96 5.00 -9.82
CA TYR A 422 -2.22 5.09 -11.10
C TYR A 422 -1.56 3.76 -11.53
N ALA A 423 -1.44 2.79 -10.62
CA ALA A 423 -0.88 1.47 -10.93
C ALA A 423 -1.97 0.42 -11.25
N LEU A 424 -3.25 0.66 -10.93
CA LEU A 424 -4.35 -0.30 -11.09
C LEU A 424 -4.49 -0.84 -12.51
N LYS A 425 -4.22 -0.01 -13.52
CA LYS A 425 -4.24 -0.41 -14.93
C LYS A 425 -3.27 -1.55 -15.26
N TYR A 426 -2.14 -1.58 -14.58
CA TYR A 426 -0.97 -2.40 -14.94
C TYR A 426 -0.87 -3.70 -14.17
N VAL A 427 -1.42 -3.76 -12.96
CA VAL A 427 -1.27 -4.90 -12.04
C VAL A 427 -2.27 -6.02 -12.37
N ASP A 428 -1.84 -7.28 -12.22
CA ASP A 428 -2.69 -8.47 -12.36
C ASP A 428 -3.27 -8.92 -11.03
N SER A 429 -2.59 -8.63 -9.93
CA SER A 429 -3.07 -8.88 -8.56
C SER A 429 -2.41 -7.94 -7.57
N MET A 430 -3.06 -7.77 -6.42
CA MET A 430 -2.57 -6.90 -5.34
C MET A 430 -2.63 -7.62 -4.01
N ARG A 431 -1.67 -7.34 -3.13
CA ARG A 431 -1.71 -7.75 -1.73
C ARG A 431 -1.46 -6.55 -0.82
N ASN A 432 -1.67 -6.73 0.47
CA ASN A 432 -1.50 -5.67 1.48
C ASN A 432 -2.44 -4.47 1.31
N ILE A 433 -3.61 -4.66 0.70
CA ILE A 433 -4.63 -3.60 0.63
C ILE A 433 -5.27 -3.47 2.02
N PRO A 434 -5.26 -2.28 2.64
CA PRO A 434 -5.80 -2.12 3.99
C PRO A 434 -7.31 -2.38 4.05
N LEU A 435 -7.77 -3.00 5.14
CA LEU A 435 -9.21 -3.13 5.49
C LEU A 435 -9.64 -2.06 6.51
N TYR A 436 -8.69 -1.29 7.03
CA TYR A 436 -8.91 -0.24 8.02
C TYR A 436 -8.34 1.10 7.53
N SER A 437 -8.77 2.17 8.17
CA SER A 437 -8.14 3.49 8.08
C SER A 437 -7.04 3.66 9.12
N SER A 438 -6.46 4.86 9.18
CA SER A 438 -5.48 5.24 10.22
C SER A 438 -6.09 5.43 11.61
N GLY A 439 -7.42 5.54 11.70
CA GLY A 439 -8.11 5.82 12.95
C GLY A 439 -7.78 7.20 13.52
N PHE A 440 -7.75 8.25 12.69
CA PHE A 440 -7.58 9.62 13.18
C PHE A 440 -8.71 10.00 14.15
N ASP A 441 -8.40 10.76 15.19
CA ASP A 441 -9.38 11.16 16.21
C ASP A 441 -10.63 11.86 15.61
N ILE A 442 -10.46 12.55 14.50
CA ILE A 442 -11.54 13.26 13.81
C ILE A 442 -12.49 12.32 13.05
N THR A 443 -12.05 11.10 12.67
CA THR A 443 -12.85 10.12 11.93
C THR A 443 -13.88 9.44 12.83
N ASP A 444 -15.01 9.04 12.27
CA ASP A 444 -16.08 8.39 13.02
C ASP A 444 -16.10 6.87 12.83
N TYR A 445 -15.89 6.39 11.60
CA TYR A 445 -15.80 4.95 11.30
C TYR A 445 -15.08 4.69 9.96
N ASP A 446 -14.54 3.47 9.85
CA ASP A 446 -13.91 2.96 8.63
C ASP A 446 -14.94 2.46 7.63
N ILE A 447 -14.64 2.55 6.35
CA ILE A 447 -15.47 2.02 5.27
C ILE A 447 -14.60 1.26 4.25
N PRO A 448 -15.11 0.21 3.60
CA PRO A 448 -14.36 -0.55 2.60
C PRO A 448 -14.42 0.14 1.23
N PHE A 449 -14.07 1.44 1.17
CA PHE A 449 -14.17 2.22 -0.05
C PHE A 449 -13.27 1.66 -1.15
N TYR A 450 -12.00 1.38 -0.81
CA TYR A 450 -11.05 0.80 -1.76
C TYR A 450 -11.54 -0.55 -2.29
N GLN A 451 -12.08 -1.41 -1.39
CA GLN A 451 -12.63 -2.71 -1.75
C GLN A 451 -13.82 -2.56 -2.70
N ILE A 452 -14.76 -1.66 -2.43
CA ILE A 452 -15.92 -1.40 -3.31
C ILE A 452 -15.45 -0.98 -4.71
N VAL A 453 -14.34 -0.23 -4.80
CA VAL A 453 -13.78 0.23 -6.08
C VAL A 453 -13.18 -0.91 -6.90
N VAL A 454 -12.41 -1.82 -6.30
CA VAL A 454 -11.59 -2.79 -7.04
C VAL A 454 -12.16 -4.21 -7.07
N HIS A 455 -13.07 -4.56 -6.13
CA HIS A 455 -13.58 -5.93 -5.99
C HIS A 455 -14.37 -6.37 -7.22
N GLY A 456 -14.11 -7.60 -7.68
CA GLY A 456 -14.65 -8.15 -8.92
C GLY A 456 -13.91 -7.72 -10.20
N TYR A 457 -12.93 -6.81 -10.10
CA TYR A 457 -12.13 -6.34 -11.23
C TYR A 457 -10.66 -6.76 -11.16
N ILE A 458 -10.00 -6.51 -10.05
CA ILE A 458 -8.59 -6.87 -9.84
C ILE A 458 -8.52 -7.77 -8.62
N PRO A 459 -7.95 -8.99 -8.72
CA PRO A 459 -7.71 -9.85 -7.57
C PRO A 459 -6.83 -9.14 -6.54
N TYR A 460 -7.24 -9.16 -5.28
CA TYR A 460 -6.47 -8.52 -4.20
C TYR A 460 -6.63 -9.27 -2.88
N THR A 461 -5.74 -8.98 -1.93
CA THR A 461 -5.85 -9.44 -0.55
C THR A 461 -5.44 -8.35 0.44
N SER A 462 -5.83 -8.53 1.69
CA SER A 462 -5.44 -7.64 2.79
C SER A 462 -4.01 -7.89 3.26
N LYS A 463 -3.60 -7.21 4.33
CA LYS A 463 -2.38 -7.53 5.08
C LYS A 463 -2.42 -8.97 5.59
N ALA A 464 -1.24 -9.54 5.84
CA ALA A 464 -1.14 -10.92 6.28
C ALA A 464 -1.93 -11.16 7.58
N ARG A 465 -2.72 -12.21 7.57
CA ARG A 465 -3.59 -12.66 8.66
C ARG A 465 -2.81 -12.87 9.96
N ASN A 466 -1.67 -13.53 9.85
CA ASN A 466 -0.80 -13.84 10.98
C ASN A 466 0.06 -12.64 11.45
N ALA A 467 0.09 -11.54 10.71
CA ALA A 467 0.73 -10.29 11.14
C ALA A 467 -0.21 -9.38 11.97
N SER A 468 -1.50 -9.71 12.03
CA SER A 468 -2.50 -8.87 12.70
C SER A 468 -2.61 -9.21 14.19
N ALA A 469 -2.60 -8.19 15.04
CA ALA A 469 -2.92 -8.34 16.46
C ALA A 469 -4.39 -8.76 16.70
N SER A 470 -5.30 -8.39 15.78
CA SER A 470 -6.73 -8.76 15.78
C SER A 470 -7.02 -9.72 14.64
N ALA A 471 -6.29 -10.83 14.60
CA ALA A 471 -6.31 -11.79 13.50
C ALA A 471 -7.72 -12.29 13.17
N ASP A 472 -8.55 -12.65 14.15
CA ASP A 472 -9.91 -13.16 13.94
C ASP A 472 -10.87 -12.09 13.39
N GLU A 473 -10.73 -10.83 13.82
CA GLU A 473 -11.48 -9.72 13.25
C GLU A 473 -11.07 -9.46 11.80
N LEU A 474 -9.77 -9.49 11.50
CA LEU A 474 -9.26 -9.35 10.13
C LEU A 474 -9.82 -10.46 9.23
N PHE A 475 -9.94 -11.70 9.74
CA PHE A 475 -10.56 -12.80 9.00
C PHE A 475 -12.03 -12.48 8.66
N LEU A 476 -12.84 -12.09 9.66
CA LEU A 476 -14.27 -11.77 9.41
C LEU A 476 -14.44 -10.60 8.44
N LEU A 477 -13.64 -9.54 8.57
CA LEU A 477 -13.66 -8.41 7.65
C LEU A 477 -13.23 -8.82 6.23
N SER A 478 -12.23 -9.72 6.12
CA SER A 478 -11.83 -10.27 4.83
C SER A 478 -12.97 -11.07 4.21
N VAL A 479 -13.61 -11.94 4.99
CA VAL A 479 -14.74 -12.76 4.52
C VAL A 479 -15.91 -11.89 4.09
N VAL A 480 -16.37 -10.95 4.92
CA VAL A 480 -17.55 -10.15 4.62
C VAL A 480 -17.38 -9.22 3.42
N THR A 481 -16.14 -8.82 3.11
CA THR A 481 -15.81 -8.04 1.91
C THR A 481 -15.39 -8.90 0.72
N GLY A 482 -15.43 -10.23 0.86
CA GLY A 482 -15.00 -11.16 -0.19
C GLY A 482 -13.49 -11.13 -0.48
N THR A 483 -12.69 -10.56 0.42
CA THR A 483 -11.24 -10.40 0.25
C THR A 483 -10.52 -11.72 0.54
N PRO A 484 -9.78 -12.33 -0.42
CA PRO A 484 -8.98 -13.52 -0.20
C PRO A 484 -7.93 -13.37 0.91
N LEU A 485 -7.46 -14.48 1.43
CA LEU A 485 -6.58 -14.53 2.61
C LEU A 485 -5.10 -14.41 2.21
N HIS A 486 -4.32 -13.84 3.13
CA HIS A 486 -2.88 -13.64 2.99
C HIS A 486 -2.14 -14.09 4.26
N TYR A 487 -1.02 -14.80 4.09
CA TYR A 487 -0.14 -15.25 5.16
C TYR A 487 1.32 -14.97 4.84
N ASP A 488 2.07 -14.63 5.87
CA ASP A 488 3.53 -14.52 5.83
C ASP A 488 4.15 -15.81 6.39
N PHE A 489 5.05 -16.45 5.65
CA PHE A 489 5.70 -17.68 6.09
C PHE A 489 7.22 -17.63 6.02
N MET A 490 7.85 -18.17 7.06
CA MET A 490 9.26 -18.57 7.10
C MET A 490 9.38 -20.03 7.53
N TYR A 491 10.37 -20.72 6.99
CA TYR A 491 10.69 -22.09 7.39
C TYR A 491 11.48 -22.12 8.70
N GLU A 492 12.53 -21.28 8.79
CA GLU A 492 13.35 -21.18 9.98
C GLU A 492 12.59 -20.47 11.12
N SER A 493 12.88 -20.87 12.35
CA SER A 493 12.30 -20.21 13.51
C SER A 493 12.76 -18.73 13.57
N PRO A 494 11.86 -17.76 13.73
CA PRO A 494 12.20 -16.34 13.87
C PRO A 494 13.19 -16.04 15.00
N ASN A 495 13.25 -16.89 16.04
CA ASN A 495 14.21 -16.76 17.13
C ASN A 495 15.67 -16.83 16.67
N THR A 496 15.93 -17.45 15.51
CA THR A 496 17.27 -17.50 14.90
C THR A 496 17.61 -16.22 14.13
N LEU A 497 16.64 -15.35 13.89
CA LEU A 497 16.73 -14.16 13.06
C LEU A 497 16.65 -12.84 13.87
N THR A 498 17.01 -12.88 15.13
CA THR A 498 17.18 -11.68 15.96
C THR A 498 18.32 -10.79 15.44
N ASP A 499 18.29 -9.51 15.75
CA ASP A 499 19.32 -8.52 15.36
C ASP A 499 19.51 -8.38 13.84
N CYS A 500 18.45 -8.55 13.06
CA CYS A 500 18.44 -8.32 11.62
C CYS A 500 17.08 -7.74 11.16
N LYS A 501 16.93 -7.39 9.89
CA LYS A 501 15.69 -6.80 9.36
C LYS A 501 14.45 -7.69 9.54
N TYR A 502 14.64 -8.99 9.79
CA TYR A 502 13.54 -9.95 9.99
C TYR A 502 13.12 -10.13 11.46
N GLU A 503 13.74 -9.47 12.42
CA GLU A 503 13.37 -9.66 13.84
C GLU A 503 11.90 -9.34 14.16
N LYS A 504 11.28 -8.43 13.38
CA LYS A 504 9.86 -8.06 13.54
C LYS A 504 8.89 -9.12 13.00
N LEU A 505 9.39 -10.12 12.26
CA LEU A 505 8.62 -11.18 11.63
C LEU A 505 8.51 -12.42 12.52
N PHE A 506 8.42 -12.24 13.84
CA PHE A 506 8.40 -13.32 14.84
C PHE A 506 7.16 -14.23 14.74
N TYR A 507 6.13 -13.80 14.02
CA TYR A 507 4.86 -14.50 13.83
C TYR A 507 4.86 -15.45 12.61
N THR A 508 5.91 -15.52 11.82
CA THR A 508 5.90 -16.11 10.48
C THR A 508 6.26 -17.60 10.42
N HIS A 509 6.61 -18.26 11.55
CA HIS A 509 6.98 -19.68 11.50
C HIS A 509 5.83 -20.53 10.95
N TYR A 510 6.07 -21.15 9.80
CA TYR A 510 5.02 -21.76 8.97
C TYR A 510 4.23 -22.87 9.65
N GLU A 511 4.89 -23.74 10.46
CA GLU A 511 4.23 -24.89 11.09
C GLU A 511 3.05 -24.49 11.96
N GLY A 512 3.15 -23.36 12.65
CA GLY A 512 2.07 -22.85 13.51
C GLY A 512 0.81 -22.39 12.75
N TRP A 513 0.92 -22.18 11.43
CA TRP A 513 -0.15 -21.56 10.65
C TRP A 513 -0.68 -22.42 9.51
N LEU A 514 -0.02 -23.51 9.13
CA LEU A 514 -0.42 -24.33 7.98
C LEU A 514 -1.87 -24.84 8.07
N ASP A 515 -2.24 -25.40 9.21
CA ASP A 515 -3.59 -25.99 9.39
C ASP A 515 -4.66 -24.89 9.42
N ILE A 516 -4.37 -23.75 10.07
CA ILE A 516 -5.27 -22.59 10.13
C ILE A 516 -5.47 -22.01 8.71
N ALA A 517 -4.39 -21.79 7.98
CA ALA A 517 -4.45 -21.26 6.63
C ALA A 517 -5.24 -22.19 5.68
N ALA A 518 -5.05 -23.48 5.80
CA ALA A 518 -5.77 -24.47 4.99
C ALA A 518 -7.26 -24.56 5.37
N GLU A 519 -7.60 -24.53 6.66
CA GLU A 519 -8.99 -24.52 7.14
C GLU A 519 -9.73 -23.27 6.69
N GLU A 520 -9.11 -22.08 6.83
CA GLU A 520 -9.68 -20.81 6.39
C GLU A 520 -9.82 -20.75 4.86
N TYR A 521 -8.82 -21.22 4.09
CA TYR A 521 -8.89 -21.31 2.64
C TYR A 521 -10.04 -22.21 2.19
N LYS A 522 -10.19 -23.40 2.81
CA LYS A 522 -11.28 -24.34 2.53
C LYS A 522 -12.63 -23.70 2.83
N PHE A 523 -12.76 -23.05 3.99
CA PHE A 523 -13.99 -22.33 4.35
C PHE A 523 -14.38 -21.31 3.28
N PHE A 524 -13.40 -20.50 2.84
CA PHE A 524 -13.63 -19.47 1.83
C PHE A 524 -14.13 -20.08 0.51
N ASN A 525 -13.48 -21.15 0.04
CA ASN A 525 -13.84 -21.82 -1.22
C ASN A 525 -15.18 -22.56 -1.16
N GLU A 526 -15.53 -23.17 -0.03
CA GLU A 526 -16.78 -23.92 0.13
C GLU A 526 -17.99 -23.00 0.29
N ASN A 527 -17.82 -21.84 0.93
CA ASN A 527 -18.95 -21.01 1.35
C ASN A 527 -19.13 -19.73 0.52
N ILE A 528 -18.03 -19.10 0.08
CA ILE A 528 -18.08 -17.78 -0.55
C ILE A 528 -17.25 -17.68 -1.84
N ALA A 529 -16.90 -18.80 -2.49
CA ALA A 529 -16.13 -18.80 -3.74
C ALA A 529 -16.70 -17.86 -4.81
N GLY A 530 -18.03 -17.80 -4.90
CA GLY A 530 -18.71 -17.01 -5.93
C GLY A 530 -18.60 -15.49 -5.78
N VAL A 531 -18.12 -14.98 -4.63
CA VAL A 531 -18.03 -13.53 -4.42
C VAL A 531 -16.73 -12.92 -4.95
N SER A 532 -15.66 -13.69 -5.09
CA SER A 532 -14.34 -13.14 -5.50
C SER A 532 -14.35 -12.46 -6.87
N GLY A 533 -15.18 -12.92 -7.80
CA GLY A 533 -15.35 -12.33 -9.14
C GLY A 533 -16.53 -11.39 -9.27
N SER A 534 -17.24 -11.13 -8.18
CA SER A 534 -18.50 -10.37 -8.13
C SER A 534 -18.27 -9.00 -7.50
N ALA A 535 -18.71 -7.94 -8.17
CA ALA A 535 -18.51 -6.60 -7.64
C ALA A 535 -19.37 -6.36 -6.38
N ILE A 536 -18.84 -5.63 -5.41
CA ILE A 536 -19.61 -5.16 -4.26
C ILE A 536 -20.63 -4.13 -4.75
N THR A 537 -21.93 -4.35 -4.48
CA THR A 537 -23.01 -3.47 -4.89
C THR A 537 -23.58 -2.65 -3.75
N ASP A 538 -23.48 -3.15 -2.52
CA ASP A 538 -23.91 -2.43 -1.32
C ASP A 538 -23.05 -2.83 -0.12
N HIS A 539 -22.88 -1.91 0.81
CA HIS A 539 -22.26 -2.12 2.12
C HIS A 539 -22.91 -1.21 3.14
N LYS A 540 -23.26 -1.76 4.29
CA LYS A 540 -23.88 -0.97 5.37
C LYS A 540 -23.53 -1.53 6.75
N PHE A 541 -23.59 -0.66 7.73
CA PHE A 541 -23.52 -1.01 9.13
C PHE A 541 -24.95 -1.23 9.66
N LEU A 542 -25.23 -2.43 10.15
CA LEU A 542 -26.48 -2.73 10.87
C LEU A 542 -26.38 -2.31 12.33
N SER A 543 -25.18 -2.27 12.87
CA SER A 543 -24.75 -1.64 14.13
C SER A 543 -23.28 -1.26 14.01
N SER A 544 -22.68 -0.65 15.04
CA SER A 544 -21.26 -0.27 15.04
C SER A 544 -20.29 -1.43 14.77
N ARG A 545 -20.70 -2.68 15.04
CA ARG A 545 -19.87 -3.89 14.92
C ARG A 545 -20.52 -4.99 14.08
N VAL A 546 -21.68 -4.73 13.47
CA VAL A 546 -22.34 -5.66 12.55
C VAL A 546 -22.38 -5.04 11.17
N VAL A 547 -21.69 -5.67 10.22
CA VAL A 547 -21.54 -5.19 8.84
C VAL A 547 -22.23 -6.14 7.87
N GLU A 548 -22.83 -5.59 6.82
CA GLU A 548 -23.44 -6.34 5.74
C GLU A 548 -22.90 -5.87 4.39
N CYS A 549 -22.51 -6.81 3.54
CA CYS A 549 -22.00 -6.57 2.20
C CYS A 549 -22.84 -7.35 1.19
N THR A 550 -23.24 -6.70 0.12
CA THR A 550 -24.02 -7.29 -0.99
C THR A 550 -23.21 -7.28 -2.27
N PHE A 551 -23.24 -8.38 -3.02
CA PHE A 551 -22.50 -8.57 -4.26
C PHE A 551 -23.45 -8.64 -5.47
N ASP A 552 -22.94 -8.36 -6.67
CA ASP A 552 -23.73 -8.33 -7.91
C ASP A 552 -24.27 -9.71 -8.34
N ASN A 553 -23.71 -10.81 -7.82
CA ASN A 553 -24.24 -12.17 -7.98
C ASN A 553 -25.43 -12.47 -7.03
N GLY A 554 -25.88 -11.50 -6.23
CA GLY A 554 -26.98 -11.63 -5.27
C GLY A 554 -26.59 -12.20 -3.91
N THR A 555 -25.30 -12.52 -3.67
CA THR A 555 -24.84 -12.96 -2.35
C THR A 555 -24.86 -11.81 -1.36
N VAL A 556 -25.39 -12.07 -0.16
CA VAL A 556 -25.38 -11.14 0.98
C VAL A 556 -24.61 -11.78 2.13
N LEU A 557 -23.56 -11.12 2.59
CA LEU A 557 -22.73 -11.54 3.72
C LEU A 557 -22.95 -10.57 4.88
N THR A 558 -23.27 -11.10 6.07
CA THR A 558 -23.44 -10.30 7.29
C THR A 558 -22.52 -10.85 8.37
N ALA A 559 -21.57 -10.04 8.84
CA ALA A 559 -20.65 -10.38 9.92
C ALA A 559 -20.93 -9.61 11.19
N ASP A 560 -20.95 -10.29 12.31
CA ASP A 560 -20.94 -9.71 13.66
C ASP A 560 -19.55 -9.88 14.26
N LEU A 561 -18.83 -8.77 14.37
CA LEU A 561 -17.42 -8.77 14.78
C LEU A 561 -17.25 -9.03 16.28
N ASP A 562 -18.25 -8.69 17.10
CA ASP A 562 -18.21 -8.93 18.55
C ASP A 562 -18.49 -10.39 18.90
N ASN A 563 -19.51 -10.98 18.23
CA ASN A 563 -19.91 -12.35 18.49
C ASN A 563 -19.16 -13.37 17.64
N TYR A 564 -18.32 -12.92 16.71
CA TYR A 564 -17.59 -13.76 15.75
C TYR A 564 -18.55 -14.70 15.01
N THR A 565 -19.55 -14.16 14.34
CA THR A 565 -20.51 -14.92 13.54
C THR A 565 -20.62 -14.36 12.12
N LEU A 566 -20.96 -15.25 11.18
CA LEU A 566 -21.21 -14.91 9.78
C LEU A 566 -22.54 -15.50 9.34
N LYS A 567 -23.31 -14.71 8.59
CA LYS A 567 -24.50 -15.18 7.86
C LYS A 567 -24.28 -15.01 6.38
N ILE A 568 -24.66 -16.02 5.62
CA ILE A 568 -24.69 -16.02 4.15
C ILE A 568 -26.15 -16.09 3.73
N ASN A 569 -26.65 -15.07 3.04
CA ASN A 569 -28.07 -14.94 2.65
C ASN A 569 -29.03 -15.18 3.83
N GLY A 570 -28.67 -14.61 4.99
CA GLY A 570 -29.46 -14.71 6.23
C GLY A 570 -29.27 -15.99 7.03
N THR A 571 -28.57 -16.99 6.51
CA THR A 571 -28.30 -18.27 7.21
C THR A 571 -26.93 -18.23 7.87
N GLU A 572 -26.88 -18.50 9.18
CA GLU A 572 -25.63 -18.57 9.92
C GLU A 572 -24.81 -19.78 9.51
N VAL A 573 -23.50 -19.58 9.31
CA VAL A 573 -22.55 -20.63 8.94
C VAL A 573 -21.52 -20.83 10.03
N LYS A 574 -21.03 -22.07 10.16
CA LYS A 574 -19.97 -22.40 11.12
C LYS A 574 -18.64 -21.86 10.61
N LEU A 575 -18.04 -20.95 11.35
CA LEU A 575 -16.71 -20.42 11.06
C LEU A 575 -15.60 -21.42 11.42
N PRO A 576 -14.40 -21.28 10.80
CA PRO A 576 -13.18 -21.94 11.26
C PRO A 576 -12.88 -21.66 12.73
N THR A 577 -12.09 -22.51 13.33
CA THR A 577 -11.69 -22.32 14.74
C THR A 577 -10.89 -21.03 14.88
N LYS A 578 -11.17 -20.23 15.91
CA LYS A 578 -10.36 -19.03 16.21
C LYS A 578 -8.89 -19.40 16.33
N SER A 579 -8.04 -18.62 15.71
CA SER A 579 -6.57 -18.86 15.67
C SER A 579 -5.92 -18.76 17.06
N TRP A 580 -6.52 -18.03 17.98
CA TRP A 580 -6.03 -17.86 19.34
C TRP A 580 -6.78 -18.80 20.31
N LYS A 581 -6.26 -19.99 20.52
CA LYS A 581 -6.43 -20.67 21.80
C LYS A 581 -5.35 -20.11 22.71
N GLY A 582 -5.73 -19.35 23.73
CA GLY A 582 -4.78 -18.80 24.67
C GLY A 582 -3.76 -19.88 25.06
N VAL A 583 -2.47 -19.53 25.00
CA VAL A 583 -1.41 -20.38 25.53
C VAL A 583 -1.73 -20.57 27.00
N THR A 584 -2.30 -21.72 27.35
CA THR A 584 -2.27 -22.20 28.71
C THR A 584 -0.81 -22.51 28.97
N THR A 585 -0.14 -21.62 29.69
CA THR A 585 1.15 -21.93 30.34
C THR A 585 0.88 -23.02 31.36
N ASP A 586 1.11 -24.27 30.97
CA ASP A 586 1.34 -25.35 31.93
C ASP A 586 2.75 -25.23 32.49
#